data_b68f473530102e528de387957576421f
#
_entry.id   b68f473530102e528de387957576421f
#
_cell.length_a   1.000
_cell.length_b   1.000
_cell.length_c   1.000
_cell.angle_alpha   90.00
_cell.angle_beta   90.00
_cell.angle_gamma   90.00
#
_symmetry.space_group_name_H-M   'P 1'
#
loop_
_entity.id
_entity.type
_entity.pdbx_description
1 polymer ?
#
loop_
_entity_poly.entity_id
_entity_poly.type
_entity_poly.pdbx_seq_one_letter_code
_entity_poly.pdbx_strand_id
1 'polypeptide(L)'
;MDWVVLNVADGPGARPDPHCLEAAGRLRNAGIRVLGNLDTAHLDRIHLGTAHGARVFGEVISKAHRYLDWYRVDGFLLDRCPTDGTALPEVLRTITTLRGLRDKAHIVLGHGTHPHPGYAECADQLVTFSGPWRDYRWSQVAEWTADYPPDRFCHFVHGVPLGHLDEALRIARWQGAATIWFTDHTDRGGRTDPWETMPGYWDEIVSRIGTGVSE
;
A
#
# COMPACT_ATOMS: atom_id res chain seq x y z
N MET A 1 11.46 1.76 8.96
CA MET A 1 10.71 1.30 7.75
C MET A 1 9.93 0.07 8.17
N ASP A 2 8.61 0.08 7.99
CA ASP A 2 7.74 -0.98 8.53
C ASP A 2 7.53 -2.11 7.53
N TRP A 3 7.43 -1.77 6.26
CA TRP A 3 7.26 -2.72 5.17
C TRP A 3 7.71 -2.15 3.83
N VAL A 4 7.90 -3.05 2.87
CA VAL A 4 8.23 -2.77 1.46
C VAL A 4 7.28 -3.56 0.57
N VAL A 5 6.84 -2.98 -0.54
CA VAL A 5 6.01 -3.65 -1.53
C VAL A 5 6.89 -4.26 -2.62
N LEU A 6 6.68 -5.54 -2.87
CA LEU A 6 7.31 -6.26 -3.98
C LEU A 6 6.34 -6.30 -5.17
N ASN A 7 6.72 -5.65 -6.26
CA ASN A 7 6.03 -5.70 -7.55
C ASN A 7 7.05 -6.03 -8.65
N VAL A 8 7.05 -7.27 -9.14
CA VAL A 8 8.08 -7.75 -10.07
C VAL A 8 7.72 -7.43 -11.53
N ALA A 9 6.46 -7.64 -11.90
CA ALA A 9 5.93 -7.32 -13.23
C ALA A 9 4.39 -7.28 -13.13
N ASP A 10 3.85 -6.19 -12.63
CA ASP A 10 2.42 -6.03 -12.30
C ASP A 10 1.86 -7.20 -11.48
N GLY A 11 2.69 -7.66 -10.54
CA GLY A 11 2.42 -8.84 -9.73
C GLY A 11 3.70 -9.62 -9.43
N PRO A 12 3.61 -10.96 -9.18
CA PRO A 12 4.75 -11.80 -8.82
C PRO A 12 5.68 -12.16 -10.00
N GLY A 13 5.32 -11.74 -11.22
CA GLY A 13 6.00 -12.15 -12.45
C GLY A 13 5.53 -13.52 -12.99
N ALA A 14 6.06 -13.91 -14.15
CA ALA A 14 5.77 -15.19 -14.81
C ALA A 14 6.60 -16.35 -14.21
N ARG A 15 7.75 -16.04 -13.61
CA ARG A 15 8.67 -16.96 -12.93
C ARG A 15 9.34 -16.23 -11.77
N PRO A 16 9.92 -16.95 -10.78
CA PRO A 16 10.67 -16.32 -9.71
C PRO A 16 11.84 -15.51 -10.27
N ASP A 17 11.96 -14.25 -9.80
CA ASP A 17 13.09 -13.39 -10.11
C ASP A 17 14.16 -13.54 -9.02
N PRO A 18 15.42 -13.96 -9.36
CA PRO A 18 16.46 -14.20 -8.36
C PRO A 18 16.86 -12.95 -7.56
N HIS A 19 16.86 -11.77 -8.19
CA HIS A 19 17.23 -10.52 -7.53
C HIS A 19 16.15 -10.09 -6.54
N CYS A 20 14.89 -10.22 -6.93
CA CYS A 20 13.75 -9.95 -6.04
C CYS A 20 13.70 -10.94 -4.87
N LEU A 21 14.00 -12.22 -5.11
CA LEU A 21 14.09 -13.23 -4.07
C LEU A 21 15.18 -12.91 -3.04
N GLU A 22 16.37 -12.54 -3.52
CA GLU A 22 17.49 -12.14 -2.66
C GLU A 22 17.14 -10.86 -1.85
N ALA A 23 16.61 -9.84 -2.51
CA ALA A 23 16.19 -8.59 -1.87
C ALA A 23 15.13 -8.83 -0.78
N ALA A 24 14.09 -9.62 -1.08
CA ALA A 24 13.08 -9.99 -0.11
C ALA A 24 13.66 -10.75 1.10
N GLY A 25 14.63 -11.63 0.86
CA GLY A 25 15.35 -12.34 1.93
C GLY A 25 16.14 -11.40 2.83
N ARG A 26 16.88 -10.45 2.25
CA ARG A 26 17.65 -9.43 3.00
C ARG A 26 16.75 -8.53 3.84
N LEU A 27 15.64 -8.05 3.28
CA LEU A 27 14.68 -7.19 3.99
C LEU A 27 14.08 -7.92 5.20
N ARG A 28 13.64 -9.17 5.04
CA ARG A 28 13.09 -9.95 6.16
C ARG A 28 14.13 -10.21 7.24
N ASN A 29 15.37 -10.51 6.87
CA ASN A 29 16.47 -10.68 7.84
C ASN A 29 16.76 -9.39 8.63
N ALA A 30 16.47 -8.23 8.04
CA ALA A 30 16.53 -6.92 8.70
C ALA A 30 15.26 -6.59 9.51
N GLY A 31 14.29 -7.51 9.60
CA GLY A 31 13.03 -7.30 10.33
C GLY A 31 11.99 -6.45 9.59
N ILE A 32 12.21 -6.20 8.30
CA ILE A 32 11.29 -5.42 7.45
C ILE A 32 10.32 -6.38 6.77
N ARG A 33 9.00 -6.12 6.89
CA ARG A 33 7.98 -6.91 6.20
C ARG A 33 8.06 -6.71 4.69
N VAL A 34 7.86 -7.77 3.94
CA VAL A 34 7.73 -7.72 2.48
C VAL A 34 6.29 -8.04 2.10
N LEU A 35 5.61 -7.13 1.42
CA LEU A 35 4.24 -7.29 0.96
C LEU A 35 4.21 -7.53 -0.55
N GLY A 36 3.41 -8.50 -0.99
CA GLY A 36 3.15 -8.72 -2.42
C GLY A 36 2.12 -7.74 -2.95
N ASN A 37 2.35 -7.14 -4.13
CA ASN A 37 1.38 -6.27 -4.78
C ASN A 37 0.30 -7.07 -5.51
N LEU A 38 -0.96 -6.86 -5.15
CA LEU A 38 -2.13 -7.47 -5.80
C LEU A 38 -3.04 -6.39 -6.35
N ASP A 39 -3.19 -6.34 -7.67
CA ASP A 39 -4.14 -5.44 -8.31
C ASP A 39 -5.58 -5.88 -8.03
N THR A 40 -6.36 -4.99 -7.46
CA THR A 40 -7.74 -5.23 -7.05
C THR A 40 -8.75 -4.27 -7.70
N ALA A 41 -8.34 -3.51 -8.72
CA ALA A 41 -9.18 -2.53 -9.43
C ALA A 41 -10.51 -3.07 -9.95
N HIS A 42 -10.63 -4.38 -10.10
CA HIS A 42 -11.82 -5.01 -10.65
C HIS A 42 -12.77 -5.60 -9.60
N LEU A 43 -12.43 -5.49 -8.31
CA LEU A 43 -13.27 -6.05 -7.25
C LEU A 43 -14.62 -5.31 -7.10
N ASP A 44 -14.72 -4.07 -7.55
CA ASP A 44 -15.96 -3.29 -7.60
C ASP A 44 -16.99 -3.82 -8.61
N ARG A 45 -16.51 -4.53 -9.64
CA ARG A 45 -17.32 -5.04 -10.77
C ARG A 45 -17.62 -6.53 -10.66
N ILE A 46 -17.17 -7.15 -9.59
CA ILE A 46 -17.30 -8.58 -9.39
C ILE A 46 -18.53 -8.87 -8.54
N HIS A 47 -19.55 -9.45 -9.18
CA HIS A 47 -20.52 -10.26 -8.44
C HIS A 47 -19.96 -11.69 -8.42
N LEU A 48 -19.49 -12.14 -7.26
CA LEU A 48 -18.87 -13.49 -7.10
C LEU A 48 -19.81 -14.66 -7.46
N GLY A 49 -21.12 -14.39 -7.58
CA GLY A 49 -22.08 -15.34 -8.14
C GLY A 49 -21.95 -15.55 -9.66
N THR A 50 -21.05 -14.83 -10.35
CA THR A 50 -20.84 -14.96 -11.79
C THR A 50 -19.53 -15.69 -12.11
N ALA A 51 -19.49 -16.41 -13.24
CA ALA A 51 -18.29 -17.07 -13.73
C ALA A 51 -17.12 -16.08 -13.93
N HIS A 52 -17.40 -14.85 -14.33
CA HIS A 52 -16.40 -13.80 -14.48
C HIS A 52 -15.80 -13.40 -13.12
N GLY A 53 -16.64 -13.16 -12.14
CA GLY A 53 -16.21 -12.80 -10.77
C GLY A 53 -15.34 -13.89 -10.14
N ALA A 54 -15.76 -15.15 -10.25
CA ALA A 54 -14.98 -16.27 -9.76
C ALA A 54 -13.59 -16.37 -10.42
N ARG A 55 -13.49 -16.08 -11.72
CA ARG A 55 -12.20 -16.07 -12.45
C ARG A 55 -11.27 -14.98 -11.95
N VAL A 56 -11.75 -13.73 -11.85
CA VAL A 56 -10.92 -12.60 -11.39
C VAL A 56 -10.45 -12.82 -9.96
N PHE A 57 -11.32 -13.27 -9.07
CA PHE A 57 -10.94 -13.67 -7.72
C PHE A 57 -9.86 -14.76 -7.74
N GLY A 58 -10.04 -15.81 -8.56
CA GLY A 58 -9.07 -16.90 -8.72
C GLY A 58 -7.70 -16.40 -9.21
N GLU A 59 -7.67 -15.39 -10.10
CA GLU A 59 -6.42 -14.76 -10.57
C GLU A 59 -5.69 -14.04 -9.43
N VAL A 60 -6.40 -13.26 -8.59
CA VAL A 60 -5.82 -12.59 -7.41
C VAL A 60 -5.22 -13.62 -6.44
N ILE A 61 -5.98 -14.68 -6.13
CA ILE A 61 -5.51 -15.74 -5.21
C ILE A 61 -4.34 -16.52 -5.80
N SER A 62 -4.34 -16.78 -7.12
CA SER A 62 -3.20 -17.43 -7.79
C SER A 62 -1.92 -16.58 -7.72
N LYS A 63 -2.03 -15.25 -7.88
CA LYS A 63 -0.90 -14.33 -7.67
C LYS A 63 -0.40 -14.35 -6.23
N ALA A 64 -1.32 -14.38 -5.26
CA ALA A 64 -0.97 -14.47 -3.84
C ALA A 64 -0.19 -15.75 -3.52
N HIS A 65 -0.63 -16.91 -4.03
CA HIS A 65 0.12 -18.17 -3.90
C HIS A 65 1.55 -18.05 -4.43
N ARG A 66 1.74 -17.49 -5.66
CA ARG A 66 3.08 -17.32 -6.22
C ARG A 66 3.96 -16.41 -5.35
N TYR A 67 3.43 -15.33 -4.79
CA TYR A 67 4.16 -14.48 -3.86
C TYR A 67 4.60 -15.24 -2.60
N LEU A 68 3.72 -16.05 -2.04
CA LEU A 68 4.05 -16.87 -0.86
C LEU A 68 5.08 -17.95 -1.19
N ASP A 69 4.90 -18.67 -2.29
CA ASP A 69 5.77 -19.78 -2.67
C ASP A 69 7.16 -19.30 -3.10
N TRP A 70 7.22 -18.23 -3.91
CA TRP A 70 8.47 -17.78 -4.50
C TRP A 70 9.25 -16.82 -3.60
N TYR A 71 8.57 -15.84 -3.00
CA TYR A 71 9.21 -14.75 -2.26
C TYR A 71 8.96 -14.77 -0.76
N ARG A 72 8.05 -15.65 -0.29
CA ARG A 72 7.70 -15.81 1.13
C ARG A 72 7.28 -14.48 1.77
N VAL A 73 6.44 -13.72 1.07
CA VAL A 73 5.95 -12.43 1.54
C VAL A 73 5.22 -12.52 2.89
N ASP A 74 5.22 -11.43 3.66
CA ASP A 74 4.62 -11.35 4.99
C ASP A 74 3.17 -10.84 4.97
N GLY A 75 2.69 -10.43 3.80
CA GLY A 75 1.36 -9.91 3.59
C GLY A 75 1.18 -9.36 2.19
N PHE A 76 0.17 -8.50 2.01
CA PHE A 76 -0.21 -8.01 0.69
C PHE A 76 -0.65 -6.55 0.74
N LEU A 77 -0.25 -5.79 -0.29
CA LEU A 77 -0.90 -4.55 -0.68
C LEU A 77 -1.97 -4.89 -1.74
N LEU A 78 -3.23 -4.61 -1.42
CA LEU A 78 -4.33 -4.68 -2.37
C LEU A 78 -4.41 -3.33 -3.08
N ASP A 79 -3.69 -3.21 -4.18
CA ASP A 79 -3.60 -1.97 -4.94
C ASP A 79 -4.89 -1.66 -5.71
N ARG A 80 -5.19 -0.37 -5.87
CA ARG A 80 -6.40 0.14 -6.55
C ARG A 80 -7.69 -0.43 -5.94
N CYS A 81 -7.71 -0.59 -4.62
CA CYS A 81 -8.87 -1.12 -3.90
C CYS A 81 -10.07 -0.17 -4.05
N PRO A 82 -11.28 -0.69 -4.31
CA PRO A 82 -12.50 0.12 -4.37
C PRO A 82 -12.72 0.94 -3.10
N THR A 83 -13.32 2.13 -3.24
CA THR A 83 -13.55 3.05 -2.12
C THR A 83 -14.96 3.02 -1.56
N ASP A 84 -15.93 2.57 -2.34
CA ASP A 84 -17.34 2.54 -1.93
C ASP A 84 -17.66 1.29 -1.07
N GLY A 85 -18.70 1.42 -0.23
CA GLY A 85 -19.10 0.35 0.68
C GLY A 85 -19.76 -0.85 -0.02
N THR A 86 -20.14 -0.75 -1.29
CA THR A 86 -20.79 -1.85 -2.00
C THR A 86 -19.82 -2.97 -2.35
N ALA A 87 -18.54 -2.64 -2.54
CA ALA A 87 -17.47 -3.61 -2.79
C ALA A 87 -16.88 -4.23 -1.50
N LEU A 88 -17.22 -3.71 -0.32
CA LEU A 88 -16.67 -4.17 0.95
C LEU A 88 -16.81 -5.68 1.19
N PRO A 89 -17.95 -6.34 0.90
CA PRO A 89 -18.09 -7.79 1.09
C PRO A 89 -17.07 -8.60 0.27
N GLU A 90 -16.76 -8.18 -0.95
CA GLU A 90 -15.84 -8.86 -1.85
C GLU A 90 -14.38 -8.66 -1.43
N VAL A 91 -14.06 -7.44 -0.98
CA VAL A 91 -12.73 -7.15 -0.41
C VAL A 91 -12.53 -7.94 0.89
N LEU A 92 -13.51 -7.97 1.77
CA LEU A 92 -13.47 -8.73 3.02
C LEU A 92 -13.25 -10.24 2.75
N ARG A 93 -13.95 -10.80 1.76
CA ARG A 93 -13.76 -12.19 1.34
C ARG A 93 -12.34 -12.43 0.84
N THR A 94 -11.80 -11.51 0.04
CA THR A 94 -10.41 -11.59 -0.44
C THR A 94 -9.43 -11.58 0.72
N ILE A 95 -9.57 -10.64 1.66
CA ILE A 95 -8.73 -10.55 2.86
C ILE A 95 -8.79 -11.83 3.70
N THR A 96 -10.01 -12.35 3.93
CA THR A 96 -10.22 -13.59 4.70
C THR A 96 -9.50 -14.76 4.04
N THR A 97 -9.56 -14.86 2.71
CA THR A 97 -8.87 -15.92 1.96
C THR A 97 -7.35 -15.76 2.07
N LEU A 98 -6.82 -14.52 1.90
CA LEU A 98 -5.38 -14.24 2.02
C LEU A 98 -4.86 -14.58 3.43
N ARG A 99 -5.61 -14.24 4.48
CA ARG A 99 -5.28 -14.62 5.86
C ARG A 99 -5.39 -16.12 6.10
N GLY A 100 -6.25 -16.82 5.36
CA GLY A 100 -6.30 -18.29 5.35
C GLY A 100 -5.08 -18.93 4.70
N LEU A 101 -4.47 -18.28 3.70
CA LEU A 101 -3.24 -18.75 3.06
C LEU A 101 -1.99 -18.50 3.92
N ARG A 102 -1.96 -17.38 4.62
CA ARG A 102 -0.88 -17.02 5.52
C ARG A 102 -1.46 -16.43 6.80
N ASP A 103 -1.30 -17.15 7.88
CA ASP A 103 -1.67 -16.69 9.22
C ASP A 103 -0.99 -15.34 9.52
N LYS A 104 -1.75 -14.38 10.05
CA LYS A 104 -1.29 -13.02 10.36
C LYS A 104 -0.70 -12.24 9.16
N ALA A 105 -1.16 -12.55 7.93
CA ALA A 105 -0.79 -11.74 6.78
C ALA A 105 -1.12 -10.26 7.04
N HIS A 106 -0.12 -9.40 6.90
CA HIS A 106 -0.31 -7.95 7.00
C HIS A 106 -1.00 -7.43 5.74
N ILE A 107 -2.17 -6.84 5.88
CA ILE A 107 -3.00 -6.37 4.77
C ILE A 107 -3.05 -4.85 4.74
N VAL A 108 -2.60 -4.29 3.62
CA VAL A 108 -2.71 -2.86 3.33
C VAL A 108 -3.68 -2.68 2.16
N LEU A 109 -4.67 -1.79 2.29
CA LEU A 109 -5.60 -1.46 1.20
C LEU A 109 -5.19 -0.15 0.53
N GLY A 110 -4.85 -0.23 -0.74
CA GLY A 110 -4.42 0.89 -1.58
C GLY A 110 -5.60 1.60 -2.24
N HIS A 111 -6.33 2.42 -1.50
CA HIS A 111 -7.45 3.19 -2.05
C HIS A 111 -7.00 4.47 -2.75
N GLY A 112 -5.92 5.09 -2.28
CA GLY A 112 -5.42 6.37 -2.78
C GLY A 112 -6.26 7.59 -2.41
N THR A 113 -7.38 7.39 -1.73
CA THR A 113 -8.27 8.40 -1.15
C THR A 113 -8.99 7.80 0.05
N HIS A 114 -9.76 8.60 0.80
CA HIS A 114 -10.53 8.09 1.94
C HIS A 114 -11.67 7.19 1.46
N PRO A 115 -11.68 5.89 1.83
CA PRO A 115 -12.74 4.97 1.47
C PRO A 115 -13.91 5.02 2.47
N HIS A 116 -14.92 4.17 2.25
CA HIS A 116 -15.96 3.89 3.23
C HIS A 116 -15.35 3.39 4.55
N PRO A 117 -15.77 3.91 5.74
CA PRO A 117 -15.15 3.59 7.04
C PRO A 117 -15.03 2.09 7.35
N GLY A 118 -15.97 1.29 6.87
CA GLY A 118 -15.96 -0.17 7.08
C GLY A 118 -14.69 -0.89 6.59
N TYR A 119 -13.89 -0.28 5.72
CA TYR A 119 -12.60 -0.86 5.32
C TYR A 119 -11.57 -0.82 6.44
N ALA A 120 -11.67 0.13 7.36
CA ALA A 120 -10.77 0.19 8.51
C ALA A 120 -10.93 -1.00 9.46
N GLU A 121 -12.09 -1.67 9.46
CA GLU A 121 -12.33 -2.82 10.32
C GLU A 121 -11.72 -4.12 9.79
N CYS A 122 -11.38 -4.19 8.50
CA CYS A 122 -10.98 -5.47 7.88
C CYS A 122 -9.49 -5.56 7.54
N ALA A 123 -8.78 -4.45 7.49
CA ALA A 123 -7.36 -4.41 7.12
C ALA A 123 -6.47 -3.88 8.26
N ASP A 124 -5.16 -4.07 8.13
CA ASP A 124 -4.19 -3.54 9.09
C ASP A 124 -3.93 -2.05 8.83
N GLN A 125 -3.84 -1.66 7.55
CA GLN A 125 -3.61 -0.26 7.14
C GLN A 125 -4.38 0.10 5.87
N LEU A 126 -4.69 1.39 5.73
CA LEU A 126 -5.34 1.99 4.56
C LEU A 126 -4.43 3.08 3.96
N VAL A 127 -4.19 3.03 2.65
CA VAL A 127 -3.59 4.16 1.94
C VAL A 127 -4.70 5.16 1.63
N THR A 128 -4.80 6.20 2.44
CA THR A 128 -5.86 7.23 2.36
C THR A 128 -5.48 8.41 1.49
N PHE A 129 -4.23 8.45 1.03
CA PHE A 129 -3.79 9.35 -0.03
C PHE A 129 -2.70 8.68 -0.88
N SER A 130 -2.87 8.74 -2.21
CA SER A 130 -1.83 8.41 -3.19
C SER A 130 -1.93 9.34 -4.38
N GLY A 131 -0.91 10.19 -4.60
CA GLY A 131 -0.96 11.17 -5.68
C GLY A 131 0.15 12.22 -5.64
N PRO A 132 0.07 13.23 -6.54
CA PRO A 132 1.08 14.27 -6.65
C PRO A 132 1.02 15.28 -5.50
N TRP A 133 2.18 15.86 -5.20
CA TRP A 133 2.34 16.90 -4.18
C TRP A 133 1.38 18.07 -4.34
N ARG A 134 1.14 18.52 -5.57
CA ARG A 134 0.22 19.64 -5.85
C ARG A 134 -1.20 19.40 -5.29
N ASP A 135 -1.66 18.14 -5.30
CA ASP A 135 -2.99 17.77 -4.82
C ASP A 135 -2.97 17.48 -3.31
N TYR A 136 -1.86 16.91 -2.82
CA TYR A 136 -1.66 16.62 -1.39
C TYR A 136 -1.74 17.87 -0.51
N ARG A 137 -1.19 18.98 -0.95
CA ARG A 137 -1.23 20.25 -0.22
C ARG A 137 -2.64 20.75 0.09
N TRP A 138 -3.62 20.33 -0.68
CA TRP A 138 -5.01 20.74 -0.56
C TRP A 138 -5.93 19.60 -0.17
N SER A 139 -5.38 18.42 0.12
CA SER A 139 -6.15 17.29 0.54
C SER A 139 -6.78 17.52 1.91
N GLN A 140 -7.96 16.95 2.10
CA GLN A 140 -8.71 17.04 3.34
C GLN A 140 -8.77 15.66 3.98
N VAL A 141 -8.80 15.63 5.31
CA VAL A 141 -8.97 14.40 6.09
C VAL A 141 -10.47 14.14 6.29
N ALA A 142 -10.87 12.88 6.24
CA ALA A 142 -12.22 12.48 6.56
C ALA A 142 -12.40 12.36 8.09
N GLU A 143 -13.50 12.88 8.64
CA GLU A 143 -13.75 12.94 10.09
C GLU A 143 -13.63 11.57 10.77
N TRP A 144 -14.11 10.50 10.14
CA TRP A 144 -14.08 9.15 10.70
C TRP A 144 -12.66 8.62 10.99
N THR A 145 -11.61 9.18 10.36
CA THR A 145 -10.23 8.74 10.62
C THR A 145 -9.77 9.09 12.04
N ALA A 146 -10.40 10.08 12.68
CA ALA A 146 -10.10 10.46 14.06
C ALA A 146 -10.45 9.35 15.10
N ASP A 147 -11.28 8.38 14.70
CA ASP A 147 -11.66 7.26 15.57
C ASP A 147 -10.58 6.16 15.61
N TYR A 148 -9.52 6.28 14.79
CA TYR A 148 -8.45 5.28 14.65
C TYR A 148 -7.07 5.86 14.94
N PRO A 149 -6.13 5.05 15.43
CA PRO A 149 -4.77 5.51 15.65
C PRO A 149 -4.04 5.79 14.31
N PRO A 150 -3.07 6.72 14.30
CA PRO A 150 -2.37 7.15 13.08
C PRO A 150 -1.63 6.06 12.32
N ASP A 151 -1.21 4.99 12.99
CA ASP A 151 -0.53 3.84 12.37
C ASP A 151 -1.44 3.02 11.43
N ARG A 152 -2.75 3.30 11.44
CA ARG A 152 -3.72 2.71 10.51
C ARG A 152 -3.71 3.36 9.13
N PHE A 153 -3.08 4.52 8.97
CA PHE A 153 -3.15 5.29 7.73
C PHE A 153 -1.78 5.52 7.09
N CYS A 154 -1.78 5.40 5.75
CA CYS A 154 -0.60 5.57 4.93
C CYS A 154 -0.83 6.65 3.87
N HIS A 155 0.18 7.50 3.62
CA HIS A 155 0.16 8.48 2.54
C HIS A 155 1.35 8.26 1.59
N PHE A 156 1.05 8.17 0.29
CA PHE A 156 2.04 8.06 -0.78
C PHE A 156 2.00 9.33 -1.63
N VAL A 157 3.07 10.13 -1.61
CA VAL A 157 3.09 11.43 -2.29
C VAL A 157 4.32 11.53 -3.18
N HIS A 158 4.09 11.73 -4.48
CA HIS A 158 5.15 11.91 -5.46
C HIS A 158 5.30 13.38 -5.88
N GLY A 159 6.48 13.71 -6.42
CA GLY A 159 6.79 15.08 -6.85
C GLY A 159 6.91 16.08 -5.69
N VAL A 160 7.28 15.62 -4.50
CA VAL A 160 7.54 16.49 -3.34
C VAL A 160 8.93 17.11 -3.48
N PRO A 161 9.06 18.44 -3.68
CA PRO A 161 10.38 19.05 -3.69
C PRO A 161 11.03 19.00 -2.29
N LEU A 162 12.35 18.83 -2.21
CA LEU A 162 13.09 18.81 -0.94
C LEU A 162 12.72 19.99 -0.01
N GLY A 163 12.58 21.21 -0.57
CA GLY A 163 12.22 22.40 0.20
C GLY A 163 10.81 22.38 0.82
N HIS A 164 9.95 21.44 0.40
CA HIS A 164 8.61 21.24 0.95
C HIS A 164 8.44 19.96 1.78
N LEU A 165 9.54 19.24 2.03
CA LEU A 165 9.47 18.00 2.78
C LEU A 165 8.91 18.18 4.20
N ASP A 166 9.32 19.26 4.91
CA ASP A 166 8.79 19.55 6.25
C ASP A 166 7.30 19.91 6.23
N GLU A 167 6.85 20.60 5.17
CA GLU A 167 5.42 20.88 4.97
C GLU A 167 4.65 19.57 4.74
N ALA A 168 5.17 18.67 3.90
CA ALA A 168 4.55 17.37 3.64
C ALA A 168 4.46 16.49 4.89
N LEU A 169 5.52 16.45 5.70
CA LEU A 169 5.53 15.74 6.99
C LEU A 169 4.52 16.32 7.98
N ARG A 170 4.39 17.64 8.04
CA ARG A 170 3.40 18.30 8.90
C ARG A 170 1.97 17.99 8.46
N ILE A 171 1.69 17.99 7.15
CA ILE A 171 0.39 17.60 6.61
C ILE A 171 0.05 16.15 6.99
N ALA A 172 1.00 15.21 6.81
CA ALA A 172 0.78 13.81 7.19
C ALA A 172 0.41 13.66 8.66
N ARG A 173 1.17 14.30 9.56
CA ARG A 173 0.87 14.28 11.01
C ARG A 173 -0.49 14.88 11.32
N TRP A 174 -0.84 16.02 10.70
CA TRP A 174 -2.13 16.66 10.90
C TRP A 174 -3.29 15.81 10.40
N GLN A 175 -3.09 15.08 9.30
CA GLN A 175 -4.08 14.16 8.74
C GLN A 175 -4.07 12.77 9.42
N GLY A 176 -3.24 12.56 10.43
CA GLY A 176 -3.20 11.32 11.21
C GLY A 176 -2.59 10.13 10.45
N ALA A 177 -1.69 10.35 9.48
CA ALA A 177 -0.98 9.27 8.80
C ALA A 177 0.42 9.10 9.40
N ALA A 178 0.68 7.93 10.00
CA ALA A 178 1.99 7.59 10.57
C ALA A 178 2.90 6.87 9.57
N THR A 179 2.36 6.21 8.55
CA THR A 179 3.15 5.59 7.49
C THR A 179 3.16 6.48 6.25
N ILE A 180 4.34 6.83 5.78
CA ILE A 180 4.49 7.73 4.63
C ILE A 180 5.49 7.18 3.62
N TRP A 181 5.24 7.48 2.34
CA TRP A 181 6.23 7.41 1.27
C TRP A 181 6.21 8.71 0.47
N PHE A 182 7.23 9.53 0.63
CA PHE A 182 7.40 10.80 -0.09
C PHE A 182 8.58 10.68 -1.03
N THR A 183 8.39 11.09 -2.29
CA THR A 183 9.43 11.06 -3.31
C THR A 183 9.44 12.34 -4.16
N ASP A 184 10.61 12.77 -4.59
CA ASP A 184 10.83 13.83 -5.58
C ASP A 184 10.55 13.38 -7.01
N HIS A 185 10.48 12.05 -7.23
CA HIS A 185 10.09 11.50 -8.53
C HIS A 185 8.68 11.90 -8.91
N THR A 186 8.39 11.97 -10.20
CA THR A 186 7.06 12.32 -10.74
C THR A 186 6.63 11.26 -11.74
N ASP A 187 5.32 11.15 -11.92
CA ASP A 187 4.71 10.24 -12.90
C ASP A 187 4.91 10.70 -14.37
N ARG A 188 5.43 11.94 -14.57
CA ARG A 188 5.60 12.56 -15.90
C ARG A 188 4.35 12.40 -16.78
N GLY A 189 3.16 12.57 -16.20
CA GLY A 189 1.90 12.40 -16.92
C GLY A 189 1.57 10.93 -17.23
N GLY A 190 1.89 10.03 -16.29
CA GLY A 190 1.62 8.59 -16.39
C GLY A 190 2.64 7.79 -17.22
N ARG A 191 3.81 8.37 -17.52
CA ARG A 191 4.86 7.71 -18.31
C ARG A 191 5.93 7.00 -17.48
N THR A 192 6.03 7.33 -16.19
CA THR A 192 6.99 6.74 -15.25
C THR A 192 6.28 6.38 -13.97
N ASP A 193 6.67 5.28 -13.35
CA ASP A 193 6.21 4.93 -12.01
C ASP A 193 7.07 5.70 -10.99
N PRO A 194 6.50 6.66 -10.23
CA PRO A 194 7.24 7.43 -9.25
C PRO A 194 7.67 6.61 -8.04
N TRP A 195 7.15 5.39 -7.89
CA TRP A 195 7.40 4.50 -6.76
C TRP A 195 8.53 3.50 -6.99
N GLU A 196 9.06 3.42 -8.23
CA GLU A 196 9.99 2.39 -8.68
C GLU A 196 11.40 2.51 -8.06
N THR A 197 11.78 3.71 -7.62
CA THR A 197 13.11 3.98 -7.07
C THR A 197 13.05 4.75 -5.76
N MET A 198 14.13 4.65 -4.97
CA MET A 198 14.26 5.40 -3.72
C MET A 198 14.26 6.90 -3.97
N PRO A 199 13.63 7.72 -3.11
CA PRO A 199 13.69 9.16 -3.18
C PRO A 199 15.12 9.68 -3.18
N GLY A 200 15.41 10.74 -3.96
CA GLY A 200 16.73 11.37 -4.00
C GLY A 200 17.18 11.96 -2.66
N TYR A 201 16.24 12.21 -1.75
CA TYR A 201 16.45 12.75 -0.39
C TYR A 201 16.11 11.74 0.71
N TRP A 202 16.33 10.44 0.48
CA TRP A 202 15.99 9.39 1.46
C TRP A 202 16.61 9.63 2.84
N ASP A 203 17.90 9.98 2.90
CA ASP A 203 18.58 10.23 4.17
C ASP A 203 17.98 11.40 4.95
N GLU A 204 17.50 12.42 4.25
CA GLU A 204 16.79 13.55 4.85
C GLU A 204 15.44 13.13 5.48
N ILE A 205 14.70 12.25 4.81
CA ILE A 205 13.46 11.69 5.38
C ILE A 205 13.77 10.94 6.66
N VAL A 206 14.74 10.03 6.61
CA VAL A 206 15.11 9.17 7.75
C VAL A 206 15.56 10.02 8.95
N SER A 207 16.38 11.05 8.70
CA SER A 207 16.86 11.93 9.77
C SER A 207 15.72 12.70 10.46
N ARG A 208 14.72 13.16 9.71
CA ARG A 208 13.60 13.96 10.23
C ARG A 208 12.52 13.12 10.94
N ILE A 209 12.36 11.86 10.57
CA ILE A 209 11.45 10.94 11.25
C ILE A 209 12.12 10.38 12.51
N GLY A 210 13.43 10.07 12.45
CA GLY A 210 14.18 9.51 13.58
C GLY A 210 14.36 10.44 14.78
N THR A 211 14.21 11.76 14.61
CA THR A 211 14.28 12.74 15.70
C THR A 211 12.96 12.91 16.48
N GLY A 212 11.89 12.22 16.08
CA GLY A 212 10.55 12.33 16.69
C GLY A 212 10.23 11.36 17.83
N VAL A 213 11.22 10.65 18.38
CA VAL A 213 11.03 9.72 19.51
C VAL A 213 11.87 10.18 20.69
N SER A 214 11.59 11.36 21.21
CA SER A 214 12.05 11.79 22.56
C SER A 214 11.30 13.07 22.93
N GLU A 215 10.02 12.94 23.34
CA GLU A 215 9.41 13.81 24.38
C GLU A 215 8.21 13.07 24.98
#